data_06f85a76641471e87b4e21130669c185
#
_entry.id   06f85a76641471e87b4e21130669c185
#
_cell.length_a   1.000
_cell.length_b   1.000
_cell.length_c   1.000
_cell.angle_alpha   90.00
_cell.angle_beta   90.00
_cell.angle_gamma   90.00
#
_symmetry.space_group_name_H-M   'P 1'
#
loop_
_entity.id
_entity.type
_entity.pdbx_description
1 polymer ?
#
loop_
_entity_poly.entity_id
_entity_poly.type
_entity_poly.pdbx_seq_one_letter_code
_entity_poly.pdbx_strand_id
1 'polypeptide(L)'
;MEVQKSAELTGHSNPIFSLELSQKPGVLFTGGNDKGLVEWSLESNSFIKVMFPVMASIYAIHCPVGYPLMFAGLRSGEVLVFNFIEQKITHRLRHHVKPVFDIKSSAKKNELLIASEDGTVSVWSLETLALLHSIPVSNDTIRCITINPAEDRVAFGCRDNRVVVYDLEDYSPIKALIGHTMAVFSLQYSPVGDYLVSGARDAQVKIWDNKTYTLIQNIPAHLFAVNHIAFHPTRPYFATASMDKSIKIWDAADFKLRKIISREKGYASHALSINKLAWNGDQLLSASDDKKVITWDVSF
;
A
#
# COMPACT_ATOMS: atom_id res chain seq x y z
N MET A 1 -7.84 -19.61 -14.30
CA MET A 1 -6.83 -18.96 -13.41
C MET A 1 -6.21 -20.03 -12.51
N GLU A 2 -4.92 -20.23 -12.65
CA GLU A 2 -4.12 -21.10 -11.78
C GLU A 2 -3.17 -20.26 -10.96
N VAL A 3 -2.86 -20.71 -9.75
CA VAL A 3 -1.94 -20.03 -8.85
C VAL A 3 -1.03 -21.06 -8.21
N GLN A 4 0.26 -20.81 -8.29
CA GLN A 4 1.29 -21.65 -7.70
C GLN A 4 2.23 -20.80 -6.83
N LYS A 5 2.60 -21.31 -5.65
CA LYS A 5 3.66 -20.70 -4.85
C LYS A 5 4.99 -20.91 -5.55
N SER A 6 5.69 -19.81 -5.88
CA SER A 6 7.00 -19.87 -6.54
C SER A 6 8.15 -19.78 -5.55
N ALA A 7 8.05 -18.94 -4.53
CA ALA A 7 9.11 -18.84 -3.51
C ALA A 7 8.58 -18.36 -2.16
N GLU A 8 9.46 -18.46 -1.16
CA GLU A 8 9.26 -17.93 0.20
C GLU A 8 10.54 -17.23 0.64
N LEU A 9 10.44 -15.91 0.86
CA LEU A 9 11.55 -15.08 1.33
C LEU A 9 11.48 -15.01 2.86
N THR A 10 12.50 -15.52 3.52
CA THR A 10 12.62 -15.60 4.98
C THR A 10 13.85 -14.84 5.46
N GLY A 11 13.78 -14.22 6.63
CA GLY A 11 14.89 -13.45 7.21
C GLY A 11 14.43 -12.35 8.16
N HIS A 12 13.18 -11.91 8.05
CA HIS A 12 12.60 -11.04 9.06
C HIS A 12 12.42 -11.78 10.40
N SER A 13 12.73 -11.10 11.49
CA SER A 13 12.55 -11.61 12.86
C SER A 13 11.19 -11.23 13.47
N ASN A 14 10.49 -10.27 12.85
CA ASN A 14 9.22 -9.72 13.33
C ASN A 14 8.25 -9.49 12.15
N PRO A 15 6.96 -9.17 12.41
CA PRO A 15 5.96 -8.86 11.39
C PRO A 15 6.41 -7.86 10.33
N ILE A 16 6.06 -8.13 9.07
CA ILE A 16 6.31 -7.24 7.94
C ILE A 16 5.05 -6.40 7.70
N PHE A 17 5.20 -5.07 7.71
CA PHE A 17 4.08 -4.14 7.55
C PHE A 17 4.06 -3.42 6.21
N SER A 18 5.22 -3.33 5.54
CA SER A 18 5.36 -2.63 4.27
C SER A 18 6.15 -3.46 3.26
N LEU A 19 5.79 -3.31 2.01
CA LEU A 19 6.37 -3.98 0.86
C LEU A 19 6.29 -3.03 -0.32
N GLU A 20 7.42 -2.83 -1.04
CA GLU A 20 7.51 -1.94 -2.19
C GLU A 20 8.47 -2.52 -3.23
N LEU A 21 8.03 -2.54 -4.48
CA LEU A 21 8.90 -2.89 -5.60
C LEU A 21 9.85 -1.72 -5.90
N SER A 22 11.10 -2.04 -6.15
CA SER A 22 12.08 -1.06 -6.63
C SER A 22 11.78 -0.65 -8.06
N GLN A 23 12.22 0.55 -8.46
CA GLN A 23 12.30 0.93 -9.87
C GLN A 23 13.31 0.06 -10.64
N LYS A 24 14.33 -0.50 -9.96
CA LYS A 24 15.20 -1.51 -10.54
C LYS A 24 14.46 -2.84 -10.62
N PRO A 25 14.29 -3.42 -11.81
CA PRO A 25 13.61 -4.71 -11.94
C PRO A 25 14.23 -5.81 -11.08
N GLY A 26 13.41 -6.69 -10.55
CA GLY A 26 13.85 -7.83 -9.75
C GLY A 26 14.28 -7.50 -8.32
N VAL A 27 14.06 -6.27 -7.84
CA VAL A 27 14.37 -5.85 -6.47
C VAL A 27 13.10 -5.51 -5.70
N LEU A 28 13.02 -6.02 -4.48
CA LEU A 28 11.93 -5.78 -3.54
C LEU A 28 12.47 -5.19 -2.24
N PHE A 29 11.76 -4.24 -1.67
CA PHE A 29 12.01 -3.72 -0.32
C PHE A 29 10.90 -4.12 0.63
N THR A 30 11.28 -4.45 1.86
CA THR A 30 10.34 -4.75 2.94
C THR A 30 10.75 -4.06 4.23
N GLY A 31 9.75 -3.68 5.02
CA GLY A 31 9.93 -3.08 6.33
C GLY A 31 8.90 -3.59 7.32
N GLY A 32 9.28 -3.62 8.57
CA GLY A 32 8.43 -4.17 9.62
C GLY A 32 8.83 -3.74 11.03
N ASN A 33 8.50 -4.60 11.97
CA ASN A 33 8.76 -4.34 13.40
C ASN A 33 10.16 -4.78 13.87
N ASP A 34 10.97 -5.36 13.01
CA ASP A 34 12.35 -5.76 13.27
C ASP A 34 13.37 -4.64 13.09
N LYS A 35 12.87 -3.41 12.86
CA LYS A 35 13.69 -2.20 12.86
C LYS A 35 14.80 -2.21 11.81
N GLY A 36 14.51 -2.75 10.63
CA GLY A 36 15.39 -2.75 9.48
C GLY A 36 14.59 -2.67 8.18
N LEU A 37 15.14 -1.99 7.19
CA LEU A 37 14.65 -2.04 5.83
C LEU A 37 15.50 -3.06 5.07
N VAL A 38 14.84 -4.06 4.49
CA VAL A 38 15.49 -5.20 3.85
C VAL A 38 15.32 -5.14 2.35
N GLU A 39 16.40 -5.41 1.62
CA GLU A 39 16.46 -5.57 0.17
C GLU A 39 16.51 -7.05 -0.20
N TRP A 40 15.69 -7.45 -1.17
CA TRP A 40 15.57 -8.80 -1.68
C TRP A 40 15.78 -8.84 -3.19
N SER A 41 16.37 -9.92 -3.68
CA SER A 41 16.36 -10.28 -5.10
C SER A 41 15.16 -11.18 -5.38
N LEU A 42 14.30 -10.75 -6.30
CA LEU A 42 13.21 -11.59 -6.83
C LEU A 42 13.68 -12.56 -7.92
N GLU A 43 14.84 -12.31 -8.52
CA GLU A 43 15.43 -13.20 -9.52
C GLU A 43 15.99 -14.47 -8.86
N SER A 44 16.78 -14.30 -7.79
CA SER A 44 17.33 -15.42 -7.02
C SER A 44 16.46 -15.85 -5.83
N ASN A 45 15.36 -15.13 -5.56
CA ASN A 45 14.49 -15.33 -4.41
C ASN A 45 15.24 -15.34 -3.08
N SER A 46 16.16 -14.40 -2.90
CA SER A 46 17.08 -14.40 -1.76
C SER A 46 17.23 -13.02 -1.11
N PHE A 47 17.62 -13.05 0.16
CA PHE A 47 18.04 -11.86 0.91
C PHE A 47 19.30 -11.26 0.28
N ILE A 48 19.32 -9.94 0.10
CA ILE A 48 20.53 -9.22 -0.35
C ILE A 48 21.21 -8.58 0.87
N LYS A 49 20.53 -7.65 1.55
CA LYS A 49 21.09 -6.93 2.70
C LYS A 49 20.01 -6.23 3.53
N VAL A 50 20.36 -5.82 4.72
CA VAL A 50 19.66 -4.76 5.45
C VAL A 50 20.21 -3.42 4.92
N MET A 51 19.33 -2.61 4.31
CA MET A 51 19.73 -1.31 3.74
C MET A 51 20.23 -0.36 4.82
N PHE A 52 19.47 -0.26 5.90
CA PHE A 52 19.83 0.52 7.08
C PHE A 52 18.96 0.08 8.28
N PRO A 53 19.52 0.14 9.51
CA PRO A 53 18.77 -0.07 10.73
C PRO A 53 17.93 1.19 11.05
N VAL A 54 16.80 0.98 11.73
CA VAL A 54 15.94 2.06 12.24
C VAL A 54 15.60 1.85 13.71
N MET A 55 15.24 2.92 14.41
CA MET A 55 14.90 2.84 15.84
C MET A 55 13.42 2.54 16.10
N ALA A 56 12.57 2.61 15.06
CA ALA A 56 11.13 2.38 15.14
C ALA A 56 10.66 1.47 13.99
N SER A 57 9.47 0.89 14.13
CA SER A 57 8.86 0.07 13.06
C SER A 57 8.65 0.89 11.79
N ILE A 58 8.83 0.26 10.63
CA ILE A 58 8.57 0.83 9.31
C ILE A 58 7.15 0.41 8.90
N TYR A 59 6.26 1.38 8.70
CA TYR A 59 4.87 1.13 8.27
C TYR A 59 4.63 1.44 6.80
N ALA A 60 5.42 2.32 6.20
CA ALA A 60 5.32 2.68 4.81
C ALA A 60 6.69 2.71 4.14
N ILE A 61 6.75 2.25 2.90
CA ILE A 61 7.89 2.41 2.00
C ILE A 61 7.36 2.94 0.69
N HIS A 62 8.08 3.89 0.06
CA HIS A 62 7.73 4.38 -1.26
C HIS A 62 8.98 4.78 -2.04
N CYS A 63 9.02 4.38 -3.31
CA CYS A 63 10.08 4.68 -4.28
C CYS A 63 9.48 5.49 -5.44
N PRO A 64 9.51 6.84 -5.41
CA PRO A 64 8.90 7.67 -6.45
C PRO A 64 9.59 7.46 -7.80
N VAL A 65 8.79 7.34 -8.86
CA VAL A 65 9.30 7.15 -10.23
C VAL A 65 10.13 8.36 -10.66
N GLY A 66 11.28 8.11 -11.27
CA GLY A 66 12.17 9.18 -11.77
C GLY A 66 13.12 9.77 -10.74
N TYR A 67 13.02 9.39 -9.47
CA TYR A 67 13.92 9.85 -8.41
C TYR A 67 14.73 8.68 -7.83
N PRO A 68 16.04 8.85 -7.60
CA PRO A 68 16.89 7.82 -6.98
C PRO A 68 16.71 7.83 -5.45
N LEU A 69 15.48 7.91 -4.99
CA LEU A 69 15.12 8.06 -3.57
C LEU A 69 14.17 6.96 -3.13
N MET A 70 14.27 6.61 -1.86
CA MET A 70 13.32 5.78 -1.14
C MET A 70 12.93 6.46 0.16
N PHE A 71 11.64 6.48 0.43
CA PHE A 71 11.05 7.06 1.63
C PHE A 71 10.56 5.93 2.55
N ALA A 72 10.99 5.95 3.81
CA ALA A 72 10.57 5.00 4.84
C ALA A 72 9.83 5.73 5.97
N GLY A 73 8.53 5.52 6.07
CA GLY A 73 7.65 6.09 7.09
C GLY A 73 7.66 5.26 8.36
N LEU A 74 7.97 5.91 9.47
CA LEU A 74 8.19 5.27 10.75
C LEU A 74 7.01 5.43 11.71
N ARG A 75 6.92 4.49 12.67
CA ARG A 75 6.01 4.60 13.82
C ARG A 75 6.25 5.85 14.66
N SER A 76 7.44 6.42 14.64
CA SER A 76 7.78 7.66 15.35
C SER A 76 7.18 8.92 14.73
N GLY A 77 6.65 8.85 13.50
CA GLY A 77 6.21 10.02 12.72
C GLY A 77 7.29 10.56 11.78
N GLU A 78 8.54 10.15 11.94
CA GLU A 78 9.64 10.56 11.05
C GLU A 78 9.59 9.77 9.73
N VAL A 79 9.97 10.42 8.62
CA VAL A 79 10.23 9.75 7.35
C VAL A 79 11.70 9.86 7.01
N LEU A 80 12.35 8.72 6.79
CA LEU A 80 13.75 8.64 6.36
C LEU A 80 13.81 8.68 4.84
N VAL A 81 14.74 9.46 4.29
CA VAL A 81 15.01 9.54 2.85
C VAL A 81 16.35 8.90 2.58
N PHE A 82 16.32 7.75 1.91
CA PHE A 82 17.51 7.05 1.44
C PHE A 82 17.78 7.40 -0.02
N ASN A 83 19.01 7.80 -0.31
CA ASN A 83 19.46 8.10 -1.66
C ASN A 83 20.22 6.91 -2.23
N PHE A 84 19.76 6.35 -3.36
CA PHE A 84 20.37 5.19 -4.00
C PHE A 84 21.70 5.50 -4.69
N ILE A 85 21.98 6.76 -5.05
CA ILE A 85 23.28 7.15 -5.63
C ILE A 85 24.30 7.27 -4.51
N GLU A 86 23.97 7.98 -3.44
CA GLU A 86 24.84 8.19 -2.29
C GLU A 86 24.95 6.99 -1.34
N GLN A 87 24.05 6.00 -1.49
CA GLN A 87 23.97 4.79 -0.66
C GLN A 87 23.85 5.07 0.85
N LYS A 88 23.14 6.16 1.22
CA LYS A 88 22.94 6.55 2.62
C LYS A 88 21.62 7.29 2.82
N ILE A 89 21.21 7.42 4.09
CA ILE A 89 20.12 8.32 4.49
C ILE A 89 20.62 9.76 4.37
N THR A 90 20.02 10.53 3.49
CA THR A 90 20.41 11.93 3.23
C THR A 90 19.57 12.93 3.99
N HIS A 91 18.27 12.62 4.20
CA HIS A 91 17.34 13.52 4.88
C HIS A 91 16.42 12.77 5.84
N ARG A 92 15.85 13.54 6.76
CA ARG A 92 14.83 13.11 7.72
C ARG A 92 13.71 14.14 7.72
N LEU A 93 12.54 13.76 7.20
CA LEU A 93 11.39 14.64 7.18
C LEU A 93 10.67 14.54 8.53
N ARG A 94 10.62 15.64 9.25
CA ARG A 94 10.03 15.74 10.59
C ARG A 94 8.90 16.75 10.56
N HIS A 95 7.69 16.26 10.50
CA HIS A 95 6.46 17.04 10.59
C HIS A 95 5.46 16.35 11.51
N HIS A 96 5.22 15.07 11.24
CA HIS A 96 4.32 14.27 12.05
C HIS A 96 4.99 13.81 13.36
N VAL A 97 4.18 13.74 14.43
CA VAL A 97 4.59 13.25 15.75
C VAL A 97 3.94 11.92 16.11
N LYS A 98 3.09 11.40 15.21
CA LYS A 98 2.43 10.11 15.30
C LYS A 98 2.76 9.25 14.07
N PRO A 99 2.51 7.92 14.10
CA PRO A 99 2.87 7.00 13.04
C PRO A 99 2.51 7.46 11.64
N VAL A 100 3.44 7.27 10.69
CA VAL A 100 3.22 7.43 9.25
C VAL A 100 2.75 6.11 8.69
N PHE A 101 1.55 6.05 8.11
CA PHE A 101 0.96 4.81 7.62
C PHE A 101 1.06 4.60 6.11
N ASP A 102 1.12 5.66 5.34
CA ASP A 102 1.25 5.54 3.88
C ASP A 102 1.97 6.74 3.29
N ILE A 103 2.65 6.51 2.16
CA ILE A 103 3.40 7.51 1.40
C ILE A 103 3.12 7.27 -0.08
N LYS A 104 2.76 8.33 -0.81
CA LYS A 104 2.56 8.29 -2.27
C LYS A 104 3.17 9.54 -2.90
N SER A 105 3.48 9.46 -4.18
CA SER A 105 3.98 10.61 -4.94
C SER A 105 3.12 10.89 -6.16
N SER A 106 3.02 12.17 -6.52
CA SER A 106 2.54 12.62 -7.82
C SER A 106 3.74 12.98 -8.69
N ALA A 107 3.85 12.32 -9.83
CA ALA A 107 4.89 12.64 -10.81
C ALA A 107 4.58 13.97 -11.52
N LYS A 108 3.30 14.23 -11.79
CA LYS A 108 2.83 15.47 -12.44
C LYS A 108 3.17 16.71 -11.62
N LYS A 109 3.05 16.64 -10.29
CA LYS A 109 3.33 17.76 -9.40
C LYS A 109 4.73 17.75 -8.79
N ASN A 110 5.50 16.67 -8.95
CA ASN A 110 6.77 16.44 -8.24
C ASN A 110 6.61 16.56 -6.72
N GLU A 111 5.51 16.01 -6.19
CA GLU A 111 5.16 16.11 -4.77
C GLU A 111 5.02 14.75 -4.12
N LEU A 112 5.39 14.68 -2.85
CA LEU A 112 5.25 13.52 -1.97
C LEU A 112 4.18 13.80 -0.93
N LEU A 113 3.21 12.91 -0.81
CA LEU A 113 2.14 12.95 0.18
C LEU A 113 2.40 11.91 1.26
N ILE A 114 2.32 12.31 2.52
CA ILE A 114 2.60 11.46 3.68
C ILE A 114 1.38 11.50 4.61
N ALA A 115 0.76 10.34 4.87
CA ALA A 115 -0.41 10.20 5.74
C ALA A 115 -0.03 9.71 7.13
N SER A 116 -0.61 10.32 8.15
CA SER A 116 -0.29 10.03 9.54
C SER A 116 -1.51 9.71 10.41
N GLU A 117 -1.21 9.07 11.54
CA GLU A 117 -2.17 8.86 12.63
C GLU A 117 -2.66 10.16 13.27
N ASP A 118 -1.97 11.27 13.05
CA ASP A 118 -2.39 12.57 13.58
C ASP A 118 -3.57 13.21 12.83
N GLY A 119 -4.04 12.57 11.75
CA GLY A 119 -5.19 13.02 10.96
C GLY A 119 -4.83 14.05 9.88
N THR A 120 -3.55 14.30 9.68
CA THR A 120 -3.05 15.22 8.65
C THR A 120 -2.31 14.47 7.54
N VAL A 121 -2.26 15.10 6.36
CA VAL A 121 -1.37 14.71 5.25
C VAL A 121 -0.38 15.85 5.05
N SER A 122 0.91 15.56 5.12
CA SER A 122 1.95 16.53 4.76
C SER A 122 2.35 16.32 3.30
N VAL A 123 2.53 17.43 2.59
CA VAL A 123 2.92 17.47 1.18
C VAL A 123 4.30 18.08 1.07
N TRP A 124 5.21 17.41 0.38
CA TRP A 124 6.61 17.77 0.28
C TRP A 124 7.05 17.84 -1.18
N SER A 125 7.92 18.77 -1.51
CA SER A 125 8.59 18.80 -2.80
C SER A 125 9.55 17.61 -2.93
N LEU A 126 9.48 16.86 -4.02
CA LEU A 126 10.44 15.79 -4.31
C LEU A 126 11.82 16.33 -4.74
N GLU A 127 11.88 17.56 -5.23
CA GLU A 127 13.14 18.18 -5.67
C GLU A 127 13.95 18.74 -4.49
N THR A 128 13.27 19.48 -3.61
CA THR A 128 13.93 20.21 -2.52
C THR A 128 13.79 19.52 -1.16
N LEU A 129 12.89 18.54 -1.04
CA LEU A 129 12.49 17.90 0.20
C LEU A 129 11.96 18.88 1.26
N ALA A 130 11.46 20.04 0.82
CA ALA A 130 10.83 21.04 1.67
C ALA A 130 9.34 20.74 1.86
N LEU A 131 8.82 21.01 3.05
CA LEU A 131 7.38 20.95 3.33
C LEU A 131 6.68 22.06 2.57
N LEU A 132 5.66 21.70 1.78
CA LEU A 132 4.84 22.63 1.01
C LEU A 132 3.52 22.92 1.71
N HIS A 133 2.81 21.87 2.14
CA HIS A 133 1.48 21.95 2.72
C HIS A 133 1.31 20.95 3.87
N SER A 134 0.37 21.26 4.76
CA SER A 134 -0.18 20.33 5.75
C SER A 134 -1.70 20.38 5.67
N ILE A 135 -2.33 19.28 5.29
CA ILE A 135 -3.75 19.19 4.99
C ILE A 135 -4.45 18.47 6.15
N PRO A 136 -5.35 19.13 6.90
CA PRO A 136 -6.17 18.46 7.90
C PRO A 136 -7.29 17.68 7.18
N VAL A 137 -7.16 16.37 7.10
CA VAL A 137 -8.10 15.50 6.36
C VAL A 137 -9.17 14.92 7.30
N SER A 138 -8.77 14.52 8.48
CA SER A 138 -9.66 13.89 9.47
C SER A 138 -9.25 14.27 10.90
N ASN A 139 -10.20 14.19 11.83
CA ASN A 139 -9.89 14.27 13.27
C ASN A 139 -9.37 12.94 13.82
N ASP A 140 -9.22 11.92 12.97
CA ASP A 140 -8.75 10.59 13.31
C ASP A 140 -7.70 10.13 12.29
N THR A 141 -7.08 9.00 12.52
CA THR A 141 -6.01 8.40 11.72
C THR A 141 -6.32 8.35 10.23
N ILE A 142 -5.36 8.75 9.39
CA ILE A 142 -5.35 8.47 7.95
C ILE A 142 -4.49 7.22 7.73
N ARG A 143 -5.07 6.19 7.09
CA ARG A 143 -4.46 4.87 6.96
C ARG A 143 -3.84 4.60 5.61
N CYS A 144 -4.37 5.19 4.55
CA CYS A 144 -3.93 4.93 3.19
C CYS A 144 -4.21 6.12 2.27
N ILE A 145 -3.40 6.23 1.22
CA ILE A 145 -3.47 7.23 0.16
C ILE A 145 -3.55 6.52 -1.18
N THR A 146 -4.32 7.05 -2.11
CA THR A 146 -4.24 6.67 -3.52
C THR A 146 -4.45 7.88 -4.41
N ILE A 147 -3.67 7.97 -5.48
CA ILE A 147 -3.78 8.99 -6.52
C ILE A 147 -4.35 8.31 -7.76
N ASN A 148 -5.27 8.96 -8.45
CA ASN A 148 -5.84 8.38 -9.67
C ASN A 148 -4.85 8.44 -10.85
N PRO A 149 -5.02 7.62 -11.90
CA PRO A 149 -4.08 7.57 -13.03
C PRO A 149 -3.93 8.88 -13.80
N ALA A 150 -4.95 9.76 -13.78
CA ALA A 150 -4.90 11.09 -14.40
C ALA A 150 -4.11 12.12 -13.57
N GLU A 151 -3.77 11.76 -12.33
CA GLU A 151 -3.13 12.63 -11.35
C GLU A 151 -3.85 13.99 -11.20
N ASP A 152 -5.18 13.93 -11.08
CA ASP A 152 -6.03 15.08 -10.79
C ASP A 152 -6.87 14.90 -9.53
N ARG A 153 -6.85 13.69 -8.94
CA ARG A 153 -7.56 13.35 -7.69
C ARG A 153 -6.69 12.52 -6.77
N VAL A 154 -6.83 12.78 -5.48
CA VAL A 154 -6.26 11.97 -4.40
C VAL A 154 -7.36 11.54 -3.45
N ALA A 155 -7.32 10.30 -2.98
CA ALA A 155 -8.25 9.78 -1.99
C ALA A 155 -7.51 9.25 -0.76
N PHE A 156 -8.10 9.49 0.40
CA PHE A 156 -7.59 9.09 1.70
C PHE A 156 -8.59 8.17 2.41
N GLY A 157 -8.08 7.07 2.95
CA GLY A 157 -8.85 6.16 3.80
C GLY A 157 -8.64 6.47 5.27
N CYS A 158 -9.73 6.73 5.98
CA CYS A 158 -9.70 7.23 7.35
C CYS A 158 -10.18 6.17 8.36
N ARG A 159 -9.72 6.29 9.60
CA ARG A 159 -10.17 5.47 10.72
C ARG A 159 -11.61 5.78 11.14
N ASP A 160 -12.11 6.96 10.81
CA ASP A 160 -13.50 7.39 11.03
C ASP A 160 -14.49 6.77 10.02
N ASN A 161 -14.07 5.71 9.31
CA ASN A 161 -14.85 4.89 8.35
C ASN A 161 -15.12 5.57 7.00
N ARG A 162 -14.62 6.78 6.77
CA ARG A 162 -14.80 7.52 5.52
C ARG A 162 -13.66 7.28 4.55
N VAL A 163 -13.99 7.36 3.27
CA VAL A 163 -13.04 7.67 2.21
C VAL A 163 -13.28 9.12 1.82
N VAL A 164 -12.25 9.94 1.80
CA VAL A 164 -12.38 11.34 1.39
C VAL A 164 -11.56 11.60 0.14
N VAL A 165 -12.18 12.26 -0.84
CA VAL A 165 -11.58 12.57 -2.14
C VAL A 165 -11.31 14.06 -2.21
N TYR A 166 -10.12 14.40 -2.66
CA TYR A 166 -9.63 15.77 -2.83
C TYR A 166 -9.18 16.00 -4.27
N ASP A 167 -9.26 17.23 -4.70
CA ASP A 167 -8.56 17.69 -5.89
C ASP A 167 -7.06 17.64 -5.63
N LEU A 168 -6.28 17.12 -6.59
CA LEU A 168 -4.83 17.02 -6.39
C LEU A 168 -4.11 18.33 -6.71
N GLU A 169 -4.72 19.23 -7.48
CA GLU A 169 -4.10 20.50 -7.88
C GLU A 169 -3.99 21.47 -6.70
N ASP A 170 -5.10 21.71 -6.01
CA ASP A 170 -5.19 22.69 -4.92
C ASP A 170 -5.48 22.09 -3.54
N TYR A 171 -5.63 20.77 -3.47
CA TYR A 171 -5.98 20.05 -2.25
C TYR A 171 -7.30 20.46 -1.61
N SER A 172 -8.25 20.94 -2.43
CA SER A 172 -9.62 21.23 -1.96
C SER A 172 -10.43 19.92 -1.81
N PRO A 173 -11.29 19.79 -0.78
CA PRO A 173 -12.11 18.61 -0.59
C PRO A 173 -13.23 18.54 -1.64
N ILE A 174 -13.38 17.39 -2.29
CA ILE A 174 -14.43 17.14 -3.29
C ILE A 174 -15.59 16.38 -2.68
N LYS A 175 -15.31 15.23 -2.06
CA LYS A 175 -16.36 14.31 -1.60
C LYS A 175 -15.91 13.43 -0.44
N ALA A 176 -16.84 13.21 0.50
CA ALA A 176 -16.73 12.12 1.48
C ALA A 176 -17.62 10.95 1.03
N LEU A 177 -17.02 9.77 0.88
CA LEU A 177 -17.71 8.52 0.54
C LEU A 177 -18.03 7.82 1.87
N ILE A 178 -19.31 7.69 2.15
CA ILE A 178 -19.82 7.09 3.39
C ILE A 178 -20.43 5.74 3.05
N GLY A 179 -20.04 4.70 3.80
CA GLY A 179 -20.59 3.36 3.57
C GLY A 179 -19.87 2.26 4.33
N HIS A 180 -18.57 2.40 4.63
CA HIS A 180 -17.89 1.49 5.55
C HIS A 180 -18.39 1.73 6.98
N THR A 181 -18.43 0.66 7.78
CA THR A 181 -18.84 0.72 9.18
C THR A 181 -17.67 0.69 10.15
N MET A 182 -16.47 0.47 9.63
CA MET A 182 -15.21 0.47 10.38
C MET A 182 -14.10 1.10 9.53
N ALA A 183 -12.95 1.35 10.16
CA ALA A 183 -11.76 1.99 9.58
C ALA A 183 -11.39 1.47 8.19
N VAL A 184 -11.14 2.37 7.25
CA VAL A 184 -10.66 2.06 5.90
C VAL A 184 -9.16 1.86 5.94
N PHE A 185 -8.68 0.67 5.52
CA PHE A 185 -7.27 0.29 5.60
C PHE A 185 -6.54 0.35 4.27
N SER A 186 -7.26 0.20 3.16
CA SER A 186 -6.67 0.20 1.85
C SER A 186 -7.57 0.87 0.82
N LEU A 187 -6.95 1.62 -0.08
CA LEU A 187 -7.58 2.28 -1.22
C LEU A 187 -6.73 2.06 -2.46
N GLN A 188 -7.38 1.86 -3.60
CA GLN A 188 -6.71 1.92 -4.89
C GLN A 188 -7.68 2.31 -5.99
N TYR A 189 -7.30 3.27 -6.83
CA TYR A 189 -7.98 3.51 -8.09
C TYR A 189 -7.69 2.38 -9.07
N SER A 190 -8.67 2.05 -9.92
CA SER A 190 -8.44 1.15 -11.05
C SER A 190 -7.38 1.74 -11.99
N PRO A 191 -6.57 0.92 -12.67
CA PRO A 191 -5.54 1.41 -13.60
C PRO A 191 -6.09 2.28 -14.74
N VAL A 192 -7.35 2.07 -15.12
CA VAL A 192 -8.05 2.90 -16.14
C VAL A 192 -8.76 4.12 -15.54
N GLY A 193 -8.83 4.23 -14.20
CA GLY A 193 -9.42 5.37 -13.50
C GLY A 193 -10.94 5.40 -13.42
N ASP A 194 -11.65 4.33 -13.82
CA ASP A 194 -13.12 4.31 -13.86
C ASP A 194 -13.76 4.23 -12.47
N TYR A 195 -13.07 3.59 -11.52
CA TYR A 195 -13.57 3.42 -10.16
C TYR A 195 -12.46 3.41 -9.12
N LEU A 196 -12.86 3.65 -7.88
CA LEU A 196 -12.06 3.52 -6.68
C LEU A 196 -12.49 2.28 -5.91
N VAL A 197 -11.54 1.48 -5.43
CA VAL A 197 -11.79 0.33 -4.59
C VAL A 197 -11.29 0.61 -3.17
N SER A 198 -12.12 0.36 -2.19
CA SER A 198 -11.79 0.50 -0.77
C SER A 198 -11.97 -0.80 -0.01
N GLY A 199 -11.02 -1.10 0.88
CA GLY A 199 -11.06 -2.24 1.79
C GLY A 199 -10.95 -1.76 3.24
N ALA A 200 -11.76 -2.34 4.13
CA ALA A 200 -11.85 -1.85 5.49
C ALA A 200 -11.84 -2.97 6.55
N ARG A 201 -11.79 -2.54 7.80
CA ARG A 201 -11.84 -3.42 8.97
C ARG A 201 -13.18 -4.14 9.11
N ASP A 202 -14.23 -3.66 8.44
CA ASP A 202 -15.56 -4.29 8.39
C ASP A 202 -15.60 -5.53 7.46
N ALA A 203 -14.45 -5.98 6.96
CA ALA A 203 -14.29 -7.12 6.06
C ALA A 203 -14.94 -6.94 4.68
N GLN A 204 -15.37 -5.72 4.36
CA GLN A 204 -16.00 -5.39 3.09
C GLN A 204 -14.98 -4.79 2.11
N VAL A 205 -15.21 -5.06 0.84
CA VAL A 205 -14.64 -4.30 -0.28
C VAL A 205 -15.77 -3.52 -0.94
N LYS A 206 -15.57 -2.23 -1.13
CA LYS A 206 -16.53 -1.36 -1.81
C LYS A 206 -15.93 -0.79 -3.08
N ILE A 207 -16.75 -0.79 -4.13
CA ILE A 207 -16.43 -0.25 -5.45
C ILE A 207 -17.22 1.05 -5.63
N TRP A 208 -16.53 2.14 -5.90
CA TRP A 208 -17.10 3.47 -6.07
C TRP A 208 -16.85 3.97 -7.48
N ASP A 209 -17.88 4.50 -8.12
CA ASP A 209 -17.73 5.19 -9.40
C ASP A 209 -16.88 6.45 -9.24
N ASN A 210 -15.84 6.61 -10.05
CA ASN A 210 -14.89 7.73 -9.91
C ASN A 210 -15.42 9.08 -10.40
N LYS A 211 -16.52 9.10 -11.18
CA LYS A 211 -17.12 10.34 -11.69
C LYS A 211 -18.25 10.84 -10.79
N THR A 212 -19.13 9.94 -10.39
CA THR A 212 -20.32 10.27 -9.61
C THR A 212 -20.11 10.11 -8.09
N TYR A 213 -19.04 9.39 -7.70
CA TYR A 213 -18.75 9.01 -6.31
C TYR A 213 -19.84 8.19 -5.64
N THR A 214 -20.64 7.48 -6.43
CA THR A 214 -21.69 6.58 -5.94
C THR A 214 -21.14 5.17 -5.72
N LEU A 215 -21.72 4.45 -4.77
CA LEU A 215 -21.39 3.06 -4.53
C LEU A 215 -21.94 2.20 -5.67
N ILE A 216 -21.04 1.55 -6.43
CA ILE A 216 -21.41 0.58 -7.48
C ILE A 216 -21.72 -0.77 -6.84
N GLN A 217 -20.83 -1.25 -5.95
CA GLN A 217 -20.97 -2.57 -5.36
C GLN A 217 -20.36 -2.63 -3.96
N ASN A 218 -20.99 -3.41 -3.10
CA ASN A 218 -20.49 -3.79 -1.78
C ASN A 218 -20.28 -5.30 -1.75
N ILE A 219 -19.06 -5.73 -1.45
CA ILE A 219 -18.65 -7.13 -1.47
C ILE A 219 -18.26 -7.56 -0.06
N PRO A 220 -18.95 -8.53 0.57
CA PRO A 220 -18.46 -9.18 1.79
C PRO A 220 -17.23 -10.04 1.42
N ALA A 221 -16.06 -9.39 1.36
CA ALA A 221 -14.89 -9.96 0.73
C ALA A 221 -14.18 -10.99 1.60
N HIS A 222 -14.10 -10.75 2.90
CA HIS A 222 -13.31 -11.55 3.84
C HIS A 222 -14.07 -11.81 5.15
N LEU A 223 -13.49 -12.64 6.03
CA LEU A 223 -14.03 -12.89 7.38
C LEU A 223 -13.55 -11.84 8.40
N PHE A 224 -12.43 -11.18 8.10
CA PHE A 224 -11.80 -10.16 8.92
C PHE A 224 -11.31 -8.99 8.05
N ALA A 225 -10.68 -8.01 8.68
CA ALA A 225 -10.19 -6.79 8.04
C ALA A 225 -9.51 -7.04 6.68
N VAL A 226 -9.87 -6.24 5.68
CA VAL A 226 -9.18 -6.15 4.39
C VAL A 226 -8.00 -5.20 4.58
N ASN A 227 -6.80 -5.75 4.66
CA ASN A 227 -5.59 -4.98 4.97
C ASN A 227 -5.00 -4.28 3.74
N HIS A 228 -5.09 -4.91 2.57
CA HIS A 228 -4.52 -4.35 1.35
C HIS A 228 -5.27 -4.78 0.09
N ILE A 229 -5.27 -3.88 -0.90
CA ILE A 229 -5.78 -4.09 -2.25
C ILE A 229 -4.62 -3.81 -3.21
N ALA A 230 -4.45 -4.65 -4.23
CA ALA A 230 -3.47 -4.45 -5.28
C ALA A 230 -4.07 -4.80 -6.65
N PHE A 231 -4.16 -3.82 -7.56
CA PHE A 231 -4.52 -4.06 -8.94
C PHE A 231 -3.35 -4.65 -9.72
N HIS A 232 -3.66 -5.60 -10.60
CA HIS A 232 -2.71 -6.07 -11.58
C HIS A 232 -2.36 -4.94 -12.56
N PRO A 233 -1.07 -4.74 -12.91
CA PRO A 233 -0.66 -3.57 -13.68
C PRO A 233 -1.24 -3.50 -15.11
N THR A 234 -1.54 -4.64 -15.72
CA THR A 234 -1.96 -4.71 -17.13
C THR A 234 -3.21 -5.55 -17.40
N ARG A 235 -3.67 -6.36 -16.43
CA ARG A 235 -4.84 -7.22 -16.58
C ARG A 235 -6.01 -6.74 -15.73
N PRO A 236 -7.27 -7.05 -16.10
CA PRO A 236 -8.45 -6.63 -15.37
C PRO A 236 -8.68 -7.46 -14.10
N TYR A 237 -7.69 -7.50 -13.22
CA TYR A 237 -7.77 -8.21 -11.94
C TYR A 237 -7.24 -7.36 -10.80
N PHE A 238 -7.77 -7.59 -9.61
CA PHE A 238 -7.18 -7.07 -8.38
C PHE A 238 -7.15 -8.17 -7.31
N ALA A 239 -6.20 -8.05 -6.40
CA ALA A 239 -6.06 -8.94 -5.26
C ALA A 239 -6.36 -8.20 -3.96
N THR A 240 -6.90 -8.91 -2.98
CA THR A 240 -7.13 -8.43 -1.62
C THR A 240 -6.42 -9.31 -0.61
N ALA A 241 -5.77 -8.72 0.38
CA ALA A 241 -5.16 -9.40 1.51
C ALA A 241 -5.93 -9.11 2.80
N SER A 242 -6.02 -10.10 3.68
CA SER A 242 -6.82 -9.98 4.88
C SER A 242 -6.12 -10.51 6.14
N MET A 243 -6.61 -10.02 7.27
CA MET A 243 -6.35 -10.56 8.59
C MET A 243 -6.87 -12.01 8.75
N ASP A 244 -7.79 -12.47 7.87
CA ASP A 244 -8.26 -13.86 7.81
C ASP A 244 -7.25 -14.84 7.20
N LYS A 245 -6.03 -14.39 6.90
CA LYS A 245 -4.89 -15.16 6.38
C LYS A 245 -5.10 -15.65 4.93
N SER A 246 -6.06 -15.08 4.23
CA SER A 246 -6.32 -15.38 2.83
C SER A 246 -5.96 -14.22 1.90
N ILE A 247 -5.64 -14.58 0.66
CA ILE A 247 -5.60 -13.66 -0.48
C ILE A 247 -6.74 -14.07 -1.39
N LYS A 248 -7.46 -13.09 -1.91
CA LYS A 248 -8.51 -13.32 -2.91
C LYS A 248 -8.21 -12.53 -4.16
N ILE A 249 -8.37 -13.14 -5.34
CA ILE A 249 -8.20 -12.49 -6.64
C ILE A 249 -9.58 -12.35 -7.26
N TRP A 250 -9.86 -11.14 -7.69
CA TRP A 250 -11.14 -10.68 -8.22
C TRP A 250 -10.99 -10.22 -9.65
N ASP A 251 -11.98 -10.49 -10.46
CA ASP A 251 -12.09 -9.86 -11.78
C ASP A 251 -12.56 -8.42 -11.62
N ALA A 252 -11.89 -7.50 -12.31
CA ALA A 252 -12.19 -6.08 -12.21
C ALA A 252 -13.30 -5.63 -13.16
N ALA A 253 -13.76 -6.48 -14.10
CA ALA A 253 -14.85 -6.17 -15.01
C ALA A 253 -16.24 -6.48 -14.41
N ASP A 254 -16.34 -7.59 -13.64
CA ASP A 254 -17.61 -8.04 -13.06
C ASP A 254 -17.60 -8.13 -11.52
N PHE A 255 -16.45 -7.80 -10.91
CA PHE A 255 -16.19 -7.83 -9.47
C PHE A 255 -16.40 -9.19 -8.81
N LYS A 256 -16.34 -10.27 -9.60
CA LYS A 256 -16.52 -11.63 -9.09
C LYS A 256 -15.20 -12.23 -8.62
N LEU A 257 -15.32 -13.03 -7.57
CA LEU A 257 -14.21 -13.83 -7.05
C LEU A 257 -13.75 -14.87 -8.08
N ARG A 258 -12.46 -14.89 -8.39
CA ARG A 258 -11.83 -15.86 -9.30
C ARG A 258 -10.98 -16.88 -8.56
N LYS A 259 -10.28 -16.49 -7.49
CA LYS A 259 -9.39 -17.39 -6.76
C LYS A 259 -9.31 -17.03 -5.28
N ILE A 260 -9.15 -18.07 -4.45
CA ILE A 260 -8.81 -17.93 -3.02
C ILE A 260 -7.50 -18.65 -2.77
N ILE A 261 -6.54 -17.97 -2.16
CA ILE A 261 -5.26 -18.51 -1.75
C ILE A 261 -5.23 -18.51 -0.22
N SER A 262 -5.35 -19.68 0.37
CA SER A 262 -5.29 -19.89 1.82
C SER A 262 -4.88 -21.32 2.15
N ARG A 263 -4.47 -21.57 3.40
CA ARG A 263 -4.14 -22.92 3.86
C ARG A 263 -5.35 -23.85 3.79
N GLU A 264 -6.54 -23.35 4.07
CA GLU A 264 -7.80 -24.11 3.99
C GLU A 264 -8.13 -24.56 2.57
N LYS A 265 -7.61 -23.85 1.56
CA LYS A 265 -7.74 -24.19 0.14
C LYS A 265 -6.57 -25.02 -0.38
N GLY A 266 -5.71 -25.55 0.51
CA GLY A 266 -4.61 -26.42 0.16
C GLY A 266 -3.32 -25.71 -0.28
N TYR A 267 -3.23 -24.39 -0.16
CA TYR A 267 -2.02 -23.64 -0.48
C TYR A 267 -1.05 -23.62 0.70
N ALA A 268 0.25 -23.74 0.44
CA ALA A 268 1.30 -23.46 1.43
C ALA A 268 1.42 -21.94 1.67
N SER A 269 0.31 -21.32 2.14
CA SER A 269 0.14 -19.89 2.34
C SER A 269 0.53 -19.44 3.76
N HIS A 270 0.37 -18.15 4.00
CA HIS A 270 0.65 -17.50 5.28
C HIS A 270 -0.13 -18.11 6.45
N ALA A 271 0.52 -18.13 7.63
CA ALA A 271 -0.08 -18.63 8.88
C ALA A 271 -0.79 -17.54 9.69
N LEU A 272 -0.45 -16.28 9.42
CA LEU A 272 -0.94 -15.11 10.14
C LEU A 272 -1.49 -14.07 9.16
N SER A 273 -1.91 -12.91 9.68
CA SER A 273 -2.46 -11.78 8.92
C SER A 273 -1.57 -11.40 7.74
N ILE A 274 -2.15 -11.20 6.58
CA ILE A 274 -1.46 -10.72 5.40
C ILE A 274 -1.65 -9.21 5.30
N ASN A 275 -0.53 -8.47 5.29
CA ASN A 275 -0.56 -7.01 5.49
C ASN A 275 -0.42 -6.23 4.18
N LYS A 276 0.38 -6.73 3.22
CA LYS A 276 0.66 -6.03 1.96
C LYS A 276 0.71 -7.00 0.80
N LEU A 277 0.32 -6.49 -0.37
CA LEU A 277 0.43 -7.16 -1.67
C LEU A 277 1.14 -6.23 -2.66
N ALA A 278 1.83 -6.82 -3.63
CA ALA A 278 2.27 -6.12 -4.82
C ALA A 278 2.25 -7.08 -6.02
N TRP A 279 2.06 -6.56 -7.22
CA TRP A 279 2.19 -7.31 -8.46
C TRP A 279 3.50 -6.96 -9.15
N ASN A 280 4.28 -7.96 -9.51
CA ASN A 280 5.45 -7.87 -10.36
C ASN A 280 5.16 -8.62 -11.68
N GLY A 281 4.56 -7.93 -12.65
CA GLY A 281 3.95 -8.61 -13.80
C GLY A 281 2.84 -9.58 -13.36
N ASP A 282 2.88 -10.81 -13.83
CA ASP A 282 1.93 -11.88 -13.45
C ASP A 282 2.30 -12.57 -12.12
N GLN A 283 3.32 -12.10 -11.41
CA GLN A 283 3.71 -12.60 -10.08
C GLN A 283 3.10 -11.72 -8.98
N LEU A 284 2.34 -12.32 -8.08
CA LEU A 284 1.80 -11.66 -6.88
C LEU A 284 2.73 -11.89 -5.70
N LEU A 285 3.05 -10.83 -4.97
CA LEU A 285 3.85 -10.85 -3.75
C LEU A 285 2.97 -10.55 -2.55
N SER A 286 3.17 -11.25 -1.45
CA SER A 286 2.42 -11.05 -0.21
C SER A 286 3.32 -11.04 1.00
N ALA A 287 3.16 -10.03 1.88
CA ALA A 287 3.90 -9.88 3.13
C ALA A 287 2.97 -10.03 4.35
N SER A 288 3.45 -10.66 5.42
CA SER A 288 2.60 -11.07 6.53
C SER A 288 3.26 -10.88 7.92
N ASP A 289 2.41 -10.96 8.94
CA ASP A 289 2.81 -11.05 10.34
C ASP A 289 3.63 -12.32 10.64
N ASP A 290 3.57 -13.34 9.78
CA ASP A 290 4.36 -14.56 9.91
C ASP A 290 5.83 -14.38 9.48
N LYS A 291 6.27 -13.13 9.24
CA LYS A 291 7.64 -12.71 8.99
C LYS A 291 8.17 -13.14 7.62
N LYS A 292 7.29 -13.46 6.69
CA LYS A 292 7.62 -13.98 5.37
C LYS A 292 7.04 -13.09 4.28
N VAL A 293 7.74 -13.08 3.15
CA VAL A 293 7.14 -12.73 1.87
C VAL A 293 6.97 -14.01 1.07
N ILE A 294 5.80 -14.20 0.48
CA ILE A 294 5.54 -15.32 -0.44
C ILE A 294 5.28 -14.76 -1.82
N THR A 295 5.87 -15.38 -2.83
CA THR A 295 5.65 -15.08 -4.24
C THR A 295 4.76 -16.15 -4.86
N TRP A 296 3.83 -15.71 -5.69
CA TRP A 296 2.81 -16.54 -6.33
C TRP A 296 2.82 -16.28 -7.83
N ASP A 297 3.08 -17.28 -8.63
CA ASP A 297 2.92 -17.21 -10.08
C ASP A 297 1.45 -17.42 -10.44
N VAL A 298 0.87 -16.48 -11.17
CA VAL A 298 -0.55 -16.47 -11.52
C VAL A 298 -0.69 -16.62 -13.03
N SER A 299 -1.34 -17.70 -13.46
CA SER A 299 -1.71 -17.95 -14.86
C SER A 299 -3.20 -17.63 -15.04
N PHE A 300 -3.51 -16.67 -15.91
CA PHE A 300 -4.86 -16.13 -16.14
C PHE A 300 -5.61 -16.86 -17.23
#